data_f735f55253f8159f33b992c7ccfff1f9
#
_entry.id   f735f55253f8159f33b992c7ccfff1f9
#
_cell.length_a   1.000
_cell.length_b   1.000
_cell.length_c   1.000
_cell.angle_alpha   90.00
_cell.angle_beta   90.00
_cell.angle_gamma   90.00
#
_symmetry.space_group_name_H-M   'P 1'
#
loop_
_entity.id
_entity.type
_entity.pdbx_description
1 polymer ?
#
loop_
_entity_poly.entity_id
_entity_poly.type
_entity_poly.pdbx_seq_one_letter_code
_entity_poly.pdbx_strand_id
1 'polypeptide(L)'
;MTPDAIVIGAGANGLVAAHTLARAGRRVLVLEQRGESDGALDAGWVPPAVIRDLALDRHGLQVVRPDPWISVALPGGDRLELWQDVTRTAEAIRRVSPADATRWPAFCRRMHRLAGFLEALYAVPAPDVETRDLRELLGLAGLGLKARRLGKEAIVDLLRVLPMSVGELLDDWFEHDALKAALGAAGVLHLRQGPRAAGTAFVMLHHHAGSPAGVFRPPLSNIVAVLAALPGVEVRRGGGAQVARISVANGRATGVVLASGEEIRASVIASSADPRATLLGLLEPGWLDPEFARAVHSIKCRGVVGRVLLTVARDPGFRSLAVAPSLEYLERAYDDAKYGVVSRQPYLEARTENGRVLVHVQYVPYALADGGWDDARRRALGDLVVERLAEHAPALGQAVTDREVLTPRDLADREGLTEGNAYHAELTLDQVLFMRPVPGWSRYRTPVPGLYLCGSGAHPGGGIAGAAGRLAARQILKEVAG
;
A
#
# COMPACT_ATOMS: atom_id res chain seq x y z
N MET A 1 -3.42 -33.61 9.45
CA MET A 1 -4.32 -33.67 8.27
C MET A 1 -3.73 -32.82 7.15
N THR A 2 -3.79 -33.32 5.91
CA THR A 2 -3.25 -32.55 4.76
C THR A 2 -4.18 -31.36 4.43
N PRO A 3 -3.71 -30.12 4.33
CA PRO A 3 -4.53 -28.98 3.94
C PRO A 3 -4.92 -29.10 2.45
N ASP A 4 -6.08 -28.53 2.10
CA ASP A 4 -6.53 -28.42 0.71
C ASP A 4 -5.84 -27.22 0.03
N ALA A 5 -5.54 -26.17 0.82
CA ALA A 5 -4.86 -24.97 0.37
C ALA A 5 -3.80 -24.50 1.38
N ILE A 6 -2.68 -24.00 0.88
CA ILE A 6 -1.66 -23.30 1.65
C ILE A 6 -1.67 -21.84 1.22
N VAL A 7 -1.68 -20.93 2.20
CA VAL A 7 -1.51 -19.50 1.98
C VAL A 7 -0.15 -19.06 2.53
N ILE A 8 0.69 -18.47 1.70
CA ILE A 8 1.99 -17.94 2.09
C ILE A 8 1.83 -16.46 2.48
N GLY A 9 2.11 -16.15 3.76
CA GLY A 9 2.00 -14.83 4.35
C GLY A 9 0.65 -14.55 5.02
N ALA A 10 0.70 -14.01 6.26
CA ALA A 10 -0.44 -13.68 7.12
C ALA A 10 -0.73 -12.16 7.18
N GLY A 11 -0.42 -11.40 6.14
CA GLY A 11 -0.91 -10.04 5.98
C GLY A 11 -2.40 -10.00 5.64
N ALA A 12 -3.01 -8.81 5.60
CA ALA A 12 -4.45 -8.64 5.36
C ALA A 12 -4.96 -9.42 4.14
N ASN A 13 -4.25 -9.38 3.01
CA ASN A 13 -4.64 -10.08 1.79
C ASN A 13 -4.55 -11.61 1.94
N GLY A 14 -3.48 -12.13 2.54
CA GLY A 14 -3.31 -13.57 2.77
C GLY A 14 -4.38 -14.13 3.70
N LEU A 15 -4.65 -13.45 4.83
CA LEU A 15 -5.67 -13.86 5.78
C LEU A 15 -7.09 -13.79 5.18
N VAL A 16 -7.40 -12.73 4.40
CA VAL A 16 -8.69 -12.64 3.71
C VAL A 16 -8.85 -13.77 2.69
N ALA A 17 -7.79 -14.12 1.95
CA ALA A 17 -7.82 -15.26 1.04
C ALA A 17 -8.06 -16.57 1.81
N ALA A 18 -7.34 -16.80 2.90
CA ALA A 18 -7.47 -17.99 3.75
C ALA A 18 -8.90 -18.15 4.30
N HIS A 19 -9.46 -17.11 4.93
CA HIS A 19 -10.80 -17.15 5.47
C HIS A 19 -11.89 -17.29 4.39
N THR A 20 -11.68 -16.70 3.21
CA THR A 20 -12.61 -16.86 2.09
C THR A 20 -12.64 -18.31 1.60
N LEU A 21 -11.48 -18.97 1.49
CA LEU A 21 -11.37 -20.38 1.14
C LEU A 21 -11.94 -21.29 2.24
N ALA A 22 -11.65 -21.00 3.51
CA ALA A 22 -12.15 -21.77 4.64
C ALA A 22 -13.68 -21.73 4.75
N ARG A 23 -14.30 -20.58 4.52
CA ARG A 23 -15.77 -20.44 4.49
C ARG A 23 -16.42 -21.23 3.33
N ALA A 24 -15.68 -21.52 2.29
CA ALA A 24 -16.11 -22.41 1.20
C ALA A 24 -15.80 -23.90 1.48
N GLY A 25 -15.49 -24.25 2.73
CA GLY A 25 -15.28 -25.63 3.17
C GLY A 25 -13.89 -26.19 2.90
N ARG A 26 -12.89 -25.35 2.55
CA ARG A 26 -11.51 -25.80 2.34
C ARG A 26 -10.72 -25.76 3.64
N ARG A 27 -9.90 -26.78 3.89
CA ARG A 27 -8.93 -26.79 4.99
C ARG A 27 -7.73 -25.95 4.58
N VAL A 28 -7.47 -24.87 5.29
CA VAL A 28 -6.46 -23.89 4.92
C VAL A 28 -5.38 -23.79 6.00
N LEU A 29 -4.12 -23.87 5.57
CA LEU A 29 -2.95 -23.59 6.38
C LEU A 29 -2.31 -22.30 5.91
N VAL A 30 -2.13 -21.34 6.82
CA VAL A 30 -1.36 -20.09 6.57
C VAL A 30 0.04 -20.24 7.15
N LEU A 31 1.05 -19.90 6.37
CA LEU A 31 2.46 -19.92 6.76
C LEU A 31 3.03 -18.50 6.77
N GLU A 32 3.47 -18.02 7.93
CA GLU A 32 4.00 -16.68 8.13
C GLU A 32 5.40 -16.75 8.78
N GLN A 33 6.41 -16.26 8.08
CA GLN A 33 7.80 -16.28 8.60
C GLN A 33 8.03 -15.33 9.79
N ARG A 34 7.22 -14.27 9.91
CA ARG A 34 7.29 -13.33 11.02
C ARG A 34 6.60 -13.89 12.26
N GLY A 35 6.96 -13.35 13.42
CA GLY A 35 6.27 -13.59 14.67
C GLY A 35 4.85 -13.00 14.69
N GLU A 36 4.29 -12.83 15.89
CA GLU A 36 3.01 -12.16 16.06
C GLU A 36 3.13 -10.67 15.68
N SER A 37 2.02 -10.11 15.19
CA SER A 37 1.92 -8.68 14.93
C SER A 37 2.01 -7.91 16.26
N ASP A 38 2.69 -6.78 16.28
CA ASP A 38 2.78 -5.87 17.42
C ASP A 38 1.45 -5.15 17.74
N GLY A 39 0.38 -5.47 17.02
CA GLY A 39 -0.93 -4.87 17.18
C GLY A 39 -1.04 -3.45 16.58
N ALA A 40 -0.04 -3.00 15.84
CA ALA A 40 -0.12 -1.73 15.13
C ALA A 40 -1.27 -1.72 14.13
N LEU A 41 -1.87 -0.54 13.93
CA LEU A 41 -2.93 -0.38 12.93
C LEU A 41 -2.36 -0.41 11.51
N ASP A 42 -3.01 -1.18 10.64
CA ASP A 42 -2.66 -1.26 9.23
C ASP A 42 -3.20 -0.05 8.47
N ALA A 43 -2.37 0.59 7.65
CA ALA A 43 -2.80 1.63 6.73
C ALA A 43 -3.36 1.00 5.46
N GLY A 44 -4.62 1.30 5.15
CA GLY A 44 -5.27 0.80 3.94
C GLY A 44 -6.79 0.84 4.02
N TRP A 45 -7.41 1.08 2.88
CA TRP A 45 -8.86 0.97 2.78
C TRP A 45 -9.29 -0.50 2.77
N VAL A 46 -10.19 -0.86 3.70
CA VAL A 46 -10.87 -2.16 3.70
C VAL A 46 -12.17 -2.04 2.90
N PRO A 47 -12.27 -2.64 1.70
CA PRO A 47 -13.48 -2.54 0.90
C PRO A 47 -14.71 -3.12 1.62
N PRO A 48 -15.90 -2.49 1.47
CA PRO A 48 -17.15 -2.97 2.10
C PRO A 48 -17.46 -4.44 1.79
N ALA A 49 -17.05 -4.91 0.62
CA ALA A 49 -17.24 -6.32 0.25
C ALA A 49 -16.40 -7.29 1.10
N VAL A 50 -15.18 -6.89 1.52
CA VAL A 50 -14.35 -7.69 2.44
C VAL A 50 -14.99 -7.74 3.82
N ILE A 51 -15.42 -6.58 4.33
CA ILE A 51 -16.08 -6.45 5.64
C ILE A 51 -17.31 -7.36 5.69
N ARG A 52 -18.20 -7.24 4.70
CA ARG A 52 -19.45 -8.00 4.62
C ARG A 52 -19.21 -9.50 4.45
N ASP A 53 -18.35 -9.91 3.51
CA ASP A 53 -18.14 -11.32 3.18
C ASP A 53 -17.53 -12.09 4.35
N LEU A 54 -16.75 -11.44 5.22
CA LEU A 54 -16.14 -12.01 6.41
C LEU A 54 -16.82 -11.59 7.73
N ALA A 55 -17.88 -10.74 7.66
CA ALA A 55 -18.59 -10.19 8.81
C ALA A 55 -17.67 -9.52 9.85
N LEU A 56 -16.65 -8.79 9.37
CA LEU A 56 -15.57 -8.25 10.21
C LEU A 56 -16.09 -7.22 11.24
N ASP A 57 -17.18 -6.55 10.93
CA ASP A 57 -17.91 -5.65 11.83
C ASP A 57 -18.37 -6.36 13.11
N ARG A 58 -18.77 -7.64 13.02
CA ARG A 58 -19.18 -8.47 14.15
C ARG A 58 -18.00 -9.04 14.93
N HIS A 59 -16.81 -8.98 14.38
CA HIS A 59 -15.57 -9.51 14.96
C HIS A 59 -14.64 -8.41 15.49
N GLY A 60 -15.15 -7.19 15.67
CA GLY A 60 -14.40 -6.09 16.29
C GLY A 60 -13.48 -5.33 15.33
N LEU A 61 -13.76 -5.32 14.03
CA LEU A 61 -13.04 -4.45 13.10
C LEU A 61 -13.25 -2.97 13.49
N GLN A 62 -12.15 -2.32 13.76
CA GLN A 62 -12.10 -0.87 14.01
C GLN A 62 -11.46 -0.20 12.80
N VAL A 63 -12.12 0.85 12.29
CA VAL A 63 -11.59 1.71 11.24
C VAL A 63 -11.38 3.09 11.82
N VAL A 64 -10.13 3.49 11.95
CA VAL A 64 -9.72 4.77 12.54
C VAL A 64 -9.42 5.76 11.42
N ARG A 65 -10.01 6.94 11.50
CA ARG A 65 -9.74 8.07 10.63
C ARG A 65 -9.23 9.22 11.49
N PRO A 66 -7.92 9.52 11.44
CA PRO A 66 -7.37 10.66 12.18
C PRO A 66 -8.09 11.96 11.82
N ASP A 67 -8.26 12.86 12.80
CA ASP A 67 -8.91 14.15 12.61
C ASP A 67 -8.25 15.22 13.50
N PRO A 68 -7.41 16.12 12.93
CA PRO A 68 -7.11 16.29 11.51
C PRO A 68 -6.41 15.07 10.90
N TRP A 69 -6.65 14.82 9.59
CA TRP A 69 -5.99 13.70 8.90
C TRP A 69 -4.53 14.01 8.55
N ILE A 70 -4.17 15.29 8.47
CA ILE A 70 -2.78 15.76 8.38
C ILE A 70 -2.67 17.17 8.99
N SER A 71 -1.53 17.46 9.63
CA SER A 71 -1.16 18.74 10.16
C SER A 71 0.20 19.12 9.58
N VAL A 72 0.24 20.12 8.69
CA VAL A 72 1.44 20.51 7.95
C VAL A 72 2.11 21.67 8.65
N ALA A 73 3.41 21.56 8.88
CA ALA A 73 4.22 22.64 9.42
C ALA A 73 4.27 23.83 8.46
N LEU A 74 4.04 25.03 9.00
CA LEU A 74 4.20 26.29 8.30
C LEU A 74 5.41 27.05 8.87
N PRO A 75 5.94 28.02 8.13
CA PRO A 75 6.96 28.95 8.66
C PRO A 75 6.43 29.67 9.91
N GLY A 76 7.33 29.90 10.87
CA GLY A 76 6.97 30.61 12.11
C GLY A 76 6.36 29.74 13.20
N GLY A 77 6.28 28.41 13.02
CA GLY A 77 5.74 27.48 14.01
C GLY A 77 4.23 27.23 13.93
N ASP A 78 3.54 27.91 13.02
CA ASP A 78 2.13 27.65 12.72
C ASP A 78 1.94 26.33 12.00
N ARG A 79 0.67 25.87 11.91
CA ARG A 79 0.29 24.62 11.22
C ARG A 79 -0.96 24.83 10.37
N LEU A 80 -0.96 24.21 9.20
CA LEU A 80 -2.15 24.05 8.37
C LEU A 80 -2.73 22.66 8.65
N GLU A 81 -3.88 22.63 9.32
CA GLU A 81 -4.59 21.39 9.64
C GLU A 81 -5.68 21.12 8.61
N LEU A 82 -5.67 19.94 8.02
CA LEU A 82 -6.68 19.46 7.10
C LEU A 82 -7.54 18.40 7.81
N TRP A 83 -8.84 18.69 7.91
CA TRP A 83 -9.81 17.94 8.70
C TRP A 83 -10.62 16.98 7.83
N GLN A 84 -11.30 16.01 8.47
CA GLN A 84 -12.27 15.15 7.80
C GLN A 84 -13.45 15.96 7.22
N ASP A 85 -13.80 17.07 7.86
CA ASP A 85 -14.84 17.98 7.40
C ASP A 85 -14.29 18.99 6.39
N VAL A 86 -14.94 19.01 5.19
CA VAL A 86 -14.53 19.89 4.06
C VAL A 86 -14.66 21.37 4.41
N THR A 87 -15.70 21.76 5.18
CA THR A 87 -15.97 23.15 5.55
C THR A 87 -14.92 23.63 6.55
N ARG A 88 -14.63 22.84 7.57
CA ARG A 88 -13.60 23.13 8.55
C ARG A 88 -12.23 23.27 7.93
N THR A 89 -11.91 22.39 6.96
CA THR A 89 -10.68 22.49 6.17
C THR A 89 -10.64 23.76 5.34
N ALA A 90 -11.75 24.14 4.69
CA ALA A 90 -11.81 25.41 3.95
C ALA A 90 -11.57 26.63 4.85
N GLU A 91 -12.07 26.61 6.09
CA GLU A 91 -11.80 27.67 7.08
C GLU A 91 -10.33 27.72 7.49
N ALA A 92 -9.68 26.56 7.66
CA ALA A 92 -8.25 26.49 7.95
C ALA A 92 -7.42 27.03 6.77
N ILE A 93 -7.77 26.65 5.54
CA ILE A 93 -7.10 27.13 4.32
C ILE A 93 -7.29 28.64 4.15
N ARG A 94 -8.45 29.20 4.50
CA ARG A 94 -8.74 30.64 4.35
C ARG A 94 -7.75 31.53 5.11
N ARG A 95 -7.18 31.02 6.20
CA ARG A 95 -6.18 31.77 6.99
C ARG A 95 -4.86 32.00 6.23
N VAL A 96 -4.55 31.12 5.26
CA VAL A 96 -3.32 31.14 4.48
C VAL A 96 -3.58 31.53 3.00
N SER A 97 -4.74 31.15 2.43
CA SER A 97 -5.15 31.50 1.07
C SER A 97 -6.68 31.54 0.93
N PRO A 98 -7.30 32.73 0.92
CA PRO A 98 -8.75 32.88 0.67
C PRO A 98 -9.18 32.34 -0.70
N ALA A 99 -8.32 32.45 -1.73
CA ALA A 99 -8.58 31.95 -3.08
C ALA A 99 -8.69 30.42 -3.07
N ASP A 100 -7.74 29.73 -2.44
CA ASP A 100 -7.73 28.27 -2.33
C ASP A 100 -8.91 27.74 -1.49
N ALA A 101 -9.25 28.43 -0.41
CA ALA A 101 -10.42 28.09 0.40
C ALA A 101 -11.72 28.09 -0.41
N THR A 102 -11.85 29.00 -1.35
CA THR A 102 -13.02 29.08 -2.24
C THR A 102 -13.07 27.90 -3.24
N ARG A 103 -11.91 27.46 -3.74
CA ARG A 103 -11.78 26.37 -4.71
C ARG A 103 -11.88 24.99 -4.05
N TRP A 104 -11.51 24.88 -2.76
CA TRP A 104 -11.41 23.63 -2.01
C TRP A 104 -12.64 22.71 -2.10
N PRO A 105 -13.89 23.16 -1.84
CA PRO A 105 -15.04 22.27 -1.90
C PRO A 105 -15.31 21.68 -3.30
N ALA A 106 -15.03 22.45 -4.35
CA ALA A 106 -15.18 21.99 -5.73
C ALA A 106 -14.13 20.92 -6.08
N PHE A 107 -12.87 21.14 -5.67
CA PHE A 107 -11.79 20.16 -5.79
C PHE A 107 -12.15 18.84 -5.07
N CYS A 108 -12.57 18.91 -3.82
CA CYS A 108 -12.95 17.72 -3.03
C CYS A 108 -14.06 16.92 -3.71
N ARG A 109 -15.13 17.58 -4.18
CA ARG A 109 -16.22 16.90 -4.89
C ARG A 109 -15.74 16.23 -6.18
N ARG A 110 -14.86 16.88 -6.94
CA ARG A 110 -14.31 16.33 -8.18
C ARG A 110 -13.46 15.09 -7.89
N MET A 111 -12.50 15.18 -6.96
CA MET A 111 -11.60 14.08 -6.62
C MET A 111 -12.37 12.89 -6.03
N HIS A 112 -13.34 13.15 -5.16
CA HIS A 112 -14.17 12.08 -4.59
C HIS A 112 -14.99 11.34 -5.65
N ARG A 113 -15.51 12.04 -6.65
CA ARG A 113 -16.22 11.41 -7.79
C ARG A 113 -15.28 10.49 -8.59
N LEU A 114 -14.04 10.94 -8.86
CA LEU A 114 -13.05 10.15 -9.60
C LEU A 114 -12.58 8.93 -8.80
N ALA A 115 -12.35 9.09 -7.49
CA ALA A 115 -11.97 7.98 -6.61
C ALA A 115 -13.07 6.92 -6.51
N GLY A 116 -14.34 7.31 -6.47
CA GLY A 116 -15.46 6.38 -6.48
C GLY A 116 -15.50 5.46 -7.71
N PHE A 117 -14.97 5.90 -8.85
CA PHE A 117 -14.78 5.03 -10.02
C PHE A 117 -13.66 4.01 -9.79
N LEU A 118 -12.54 4.43 -9.19
CA LEU A 118 -11.46 3.50 -8.83
C LEU A 118 -11.94 2.47 -7.82
N GLU A 119 -12.72 2.86 -6.82
CA GLU A 119 -13.32 1.93 -5.86
C GLU A 119 -14.16 0.85 -6.54
N ALA A 120 -14.93 1.23 -7.57
CA ALA A 120 -15.71 0.29 -8.35
C ALA A 120 -14.84 -0.68 -9.16
N LEU A 121 -13.70 -0.21 -9.69
CA LEU A 121 -12.70 -1.06 -10.36
C LEU A 121 -12.02 -2.01 -9.38
N TYR A 122 -11.70 -1.56 -8.16
CA TYR A 122 -11.04 -2.37 -7.15
C TYR A 122 -11.95 -3.45 -6.53
N ALA A 123 -13.25 -3.35 -6.71
CA ALA A 123 -14.21 -4.34 -6.22
C ALA A 123 -14.32 -5.59 -7.10
N VAL A 124 -13.80 -5.55 -8.32
CA VAL A 124 -13.89 -6.61 -9.34
C VAL A 124 -12.49 -7.03 -9.81
N PRO A 125 -12.32 -8.24 -10.37
CA PRO A 125 -11.06 -8.61 -11.01
C PRO A 125 -10.67 -7.61 -12.09
N ALA A 126 -9.36 -7.44 -12.30
CA ALA A 126 -8.88 -6.57 -13.37
C ALA A 126 -9.54 -6.95 -14.72
N PRO A 127 -9.95 -5.96 -15.52
CA PRO A 127 -10.51 -6.23 -16.84
C PRO A 127 -9.53 -7.07 -17.69
N ASP A 128 -10.04 -8.11 -18.31
CA ASP A 128 -9.31 -8.83 -19.34
C ASP A 128 -9.73 -8.29 -20.71
N VAL A 129 -8.83 -7.55 -21.34
CA VAL A 129 -9.10 -6.89 -22.62
C VAL A 129 -9.11 -7.85 -23.81
N GLU A 130 -8.58 -9.07 -23.62
CA GLU A 130 -8.53 -10.13 -24.64
C GLU A 130 -9.59 -11.21 -24.45
N THR A 131 -10.44 -11.06 -23.44
CA THR A 131 -11.44 -12.09 -23.08
C THR A 131 -12.45 -12.32 -24.19
N ARG A 132 -12.74 -13.62 -24.44
CA ARG A 132 -13.84 -14.08 -25.29
C ARG A 132 -14.98 -14.69 -24.46
N ASP A 133 -14.85 -14.71 -23.13
CA ASP A 133 -15.88 -15.23 -22.23
C ASP A 133 -17.04 -14.23 -22.13
N LEU A 134 -18.24 -14.68 -22.51
CA LEU A 134 -19.46 -13.87 -22.50
C LEU A 134 -19.80 -13.29 -21.12
N ARG A 135 -19.50 -14.04 -20.03
CA ARG A 135 -19.72 -13.56 -18.65
C ARG A 135 -18.79 -12.42 -18.29
N GLU A 136 -17.57 -12.45 -18.80
CA GLU A 136 -16.59 -11.40 -18.60
C GLU A 136 -16.91 -10.17 -19.44
N LEU A 137 -17.35 -10.36 -20.67
CA LEU A 137 -17.86 -9.28 -21.51
C LEU A 137 -19.07 -8.58 -20.86
N LEU A 138 -19.98 -9.33 -20.21
CA LEU A 138 -21.06 -8.75 -19.42
C LEU A 138 -20.55 -7.96 -18.20
N GLY A 139 -19.48 -8.44 -17.57
CA GLY A 139 -18.79 -7.72 -16.48
C GLY A 139 -18.17 -6.41 -16.96
N LEU A 140 -17.52 -6.42 -18.13
CA LEU A 140 -16.97 -5.23 -18.78
C LEU A 140 -18.08 -4.26 -19.21
N ALA A 141 -19.19 -4.78 -19.75
CA ALA A 141 -20.37 -3.97 -20.06
C ALA A 141 -20.97 -3.32 -18.81
N GLY A 142 -20.99 -4.03 -17.66
CA GLY A 142 -21.39 -3.49 -16.36
C GLY A 142 -20.48 -2.36 -15.87
N LEU A 143 -19.15 -2.49 -16.06
CA LEU A 143 -18.18 -1.43 -15.80
C LEU A 143 -18.38 -0.24 -16.76
N GLY A 144 -18.58 -0.51 -18.04
CA GLY A 144 -18.92 0.51 -19.05
C GLY A 144 -20.20 1.27 -18.71
N LEU A 145 -21.22 0.57 -18.20
CA LEU A 145 -22.48 1.20 -17.75
C LEU A 145 -22.25 2.07 -16.49
N LYS A 146 -21.42 1.62 -15.54
CA LYS A 146 -21.03 2.44 -14.39
C LYS A 146 -20.25 3.67 -14.83
N ALA A 147 -19.29 3.51 -15.73
CA ALA A 147 -18.56 4.63 -16.35
C ALA A 147 -19.52 5.60 -17.04
N ARG A 148 -20.49 5.09 -17.82
CA ARG A 148 -21.52 5.92 -18.48
C ARG A 148 -22.40 6.67 -17.48
N ARG A 149 -22.71 6.08 -16.31
CA ARG A 149 -23.46 6.75 -15.23
C ARG A 149 -22.68 7.87 -14.55
N LEU A 150 -21.36 7.86 -14.60
CA LEU A 150 -20.54 8.99 -14.17
C LEU A 150 -20.72 10.22 -15.05
N GLY A 151 -21.19 10.04 -16.27
CA GLY A 151 -21.35 11.09 -17.27
C GLY A 151 -20.07 11.27 -18.13
N LYS A 152 -20.26 11.80 -19.34
CA LYS A 152 -19.19 12.01 -20.30
C LYS A 152 -18.05 12.87 -19.73
N GLU A 153 -18.39 13.91 -18.98
CA GLU A 153 -17.43 14.83 -18.38
C GLU A 153 -16.50 14.12 -17.37
N ALA A 154 -17.04 13.26 -16.51
CA ALA A 154 -16.25 12.55 -15.53
C ALA A 154 -15.31 11.49 -16.15
N ILE A 155 -15.70 10.88 -17.29
CA ILE A 155 -14.82 9.98 -18.04
C ILE A 155 -13.66 10.77 -18.66
N VAL A 156 -13.96 11.91 -19.29
CA VAL A 156 -12.94 12.80 -19.86
C VAL A 156 -11.99 13.30 -18.75
N ASP A 157 -12.55 13.69 -17.60
CA ASP A 157 -11.78 14.08 -16.42
C ASP A 157 -10.86 12.96 -15.95
N LEU A 158 -11.36 11.73 -15.86
CA LEU A 158 -10.55 10.59 -15.44
C LEU A 158 -9.38 10.33 -16.39
N LEU A 159 -9.66 10.31 -17.71
CA LEU A 159 -8.63 10.10 -18.73
C LEU A 159 -7.60 11.24 -18.76
N ARG A 160 -7.99 12.45 -18.38
CA ARG A 160 -7.08 13.58 -18.25
C ARG A 160 -6.24 13.50 -16.97
N VAL A 161 -6.88 13.21 -15.83
CA VAL A 161 -6.22 13.27 -14.50
C VAL A 161 -5.30 12.08 -14.27
N LEU A 162 -5.66 10.87 -14.71
CA LEU A 162 -4.85 9.68 -14.44
C LEU A 162 -3.37 9.82 -14.89
N PRO A 163 -3.06 10.30 -16.11
CA PRO A 163 -1.66 10.45 -16.55
C PRO A 163 -0.99 11.72 -16.04
N MET A 164 -1.72 12.68 -15.46
CA MET A 164 -1.12 13.93 -14.96
C MET A 164 -0.13 13.67 -13.83
N SER A 165 0.83 14.57 -13.67
CA SER A 165 1.55 14.69 -12.43
C SER A 165 0.64 15.32 -11.35
N VAL A 166 0.90 14.94 -10.09
CA VAL A 166 0.16 15.55 -8.98
C VAL A 166 0.49 17.04 -8.85
N GLY A 167 1.71 17.42 -9.23
CA GLY A 167 2.13 18.82 -9.26
C GLY A 167 1.28 19.64 -10.23
N GLU A 168 1.17 19.23 -11.51
CA GLU A 168 0.33 19.90 -12.51
C GLU A 168 -1.14 19.98 -12.08
N LEU A 169 -1.69 18.86 -11.58
CA LEU A 169 -3.06 18.84 -11.09
C LEU A 169 -3.28 19.86 -9.98
N LEU A 170 -2.36 19.98 -9.04
CA LEU A 170 -2.51 20.89 -7.90
C LEU A 170 -2.21 22.34 -8.27
N ASP A 171 -1.31 22.60 -9.21
CA ASP A 171 -1.04 23.93 -9.74
C ASP A 171 -2.25 24.51 -10.52
N ASP A 172 -3.06 23.65 -11.18
CA ASP A 172 -4.33 24.05 -11.81
C ASP A 172 -5.38 24.54 -10.77
N TRP A 173 -5.28 24.09 -9.51
CA TRP A 173 -6.31 24.32 -8.49
C TRP A 173 -5.92 25.31 -7.39
N PHE A 174 -4.66 25.30 -6.95
CA PHE A 174 -4.22 25.96 -5.73
C PHE A 174 -2.99 26.81 -5.94
N GLU A 175 -2.85 27.83 -5.10
CA GLU A 175 -1.73 28.77 -5.11
C GLU A 175 -0.78 28.51 -3.93
N HIS A 176 -1.32 28.11 -2.75
CA HIS A 176 -0.54 27.99 -1.51
C HIS A 176 0.32 26.73 -1.49
N ASP A 177 1.63 26.91 -1.36
CA ASP A 177 2.62 25.83 -1.49
C ASP A 177 2.46 24.71 -0.48
N ALA A 178 2.23 25.03 0.80
CA ALA A 178 2.07 24.00 1.83
C ALA A 178 0.79 23.19 1.63
N LEU A 179 -0.31 23.77 1.12
CA LEU A 179 -1.51 23.02 0.76
C LEU A 179 -1.23 22.06 -0.40
N LYS A 180 -0.57 22.56 -1.45
CA LYS A 180 -0.17 21.72 -2.58
C LYS A 180 0.76 20.59 -2.14
N ALA A 181 1.71 20.86 -1.26
CA ALA A 181 2.63 19.83 -0.76
C ALA A 181 1.92 18.76 0.11
N ALA A 182 1.00 19.17 0.99
CA ALA A 182 0.19 18.25 1.79
C ALA A 182 -0.58 17.24 0.92
N LEU A 183 -1.20 17.74 -0.15
CA LEU A 183 -1.94 16.93 -1.11
C LEU A 183 -1.01 16.14 -2.04
N GLY A 184 0.05 16.80 -2.52
CA GLY A 184 1.04 16.22 -3.42
C GLY A 184 1.79 15.04 -2.81
N ALA A 185 2.03 15.08 -1.50
CA ALA A 185 2.60 13.97 -0.76
C ALA A 185 1.77 12.67 -0.92
N ALA A 186 0.43 12.76 -0.99
CA ALA A 186 -0.41 11.60 -1.27
C ALA A 186 -0.13 10.95 -2.62
N GLY A 187 0.31 11.74 -3.61
CA GLY A 187 0.65 11.24 -4.94
C GLY A 187 2.01 10.53 -5.03
N VAL A 188 2.82 10.61 -3.99
CA VAL A 188 4.18 10.04 -3.99
C VAL A 188 4.46 9.04 -2.87
N LEU A 189 3.51 8.80 -1.97
CA LEU A 189 3.67 7.81 -0.90
C LEU A 189 4.01 6.43 -1.45
N HIS A 190 5.06 5.81 -0.90
CA HIS A 190 5.58 4.50 -1.32
C HIS A 190 6.03 4.41 -2.79
N LEU A 191 6.20 5.54 -3.47
CA LEU A 191 6.55 5.62 -4.88
C LEU A 191 7.92 6.27 -5.06
N ARG A 192 8.78 5.67 -5.87
CA ARG A 192 10.09 6.25 -6.24
C ARG A 192 9.93 7.19 -7.44
N GLN A 193 9.07 8.19 -7.28
CA GLN A 193 8.86 9.28 -8.23
C GLN A 193 8.63 10.59 -7.46
N GLY A 194 9.00 11.70 -8.07
CA GLY A 194 8.69 13.04 -7.55
C GLY A 194 7.27 13.49 -7.92
N PRO A 195 6.74 14.54 -7.29
CA PRO A 195 5.38 15.04 -7.52
C PRO A 195 5.17 15.60 -8.95
N ARG A 196 6.22 15.84 -9.72
CA ARG A 196 6.15 16.27 -11.11
C ARG A 196 6.19 15.12 -12.11
N ALA A 197 6.32 13.87 -11.64
CA ALA A 197 6.31 12.69 -12.51
C ALA A 197 4.88 12.34 -12.96
N ALA A 198 4.74 11.89 -14.21
CA ALA A 198 3.47 11.46 -14.77
C ALA A 198 2.84 10.30 -13.97
N GLY A 199 1.51 10.32 -13.82
CA GLY A 199 0.73 9.30 -13.11
C GLY A 199 0.68 9.47 -11.59
N THR A 200 1.38 10.45 -11.00
CA THR A 200 1.32 10.68 -9.55
C THR A 200 -0.04 11.23 -9.09
N ALA A 201 -0.81 11.87 -9.98
CA ALA A 201 -2.20 12.21 -9.71
C ALA A 201 -3.10 10.97 -9.54
N PHE A 202 -2.86 9.89 -10.30
CA PHE A 202 -3.52 8.60 -10.07
C PHE A 202 -3.22 8.06 -8.66
N VAL A 203 -1.97 8.14 -8.21
CA VAL A 203 -1.58 7.63 -6.87
C VAL A 203 -2.27 8.43 -5.77
N MET A 204 -2.42 9.76 -5.93
CA MET A 204 -3.20 10.58 -5.00
C MET A 204 -4.68 10.14 -4.96
N LEU A 205 -5.30 9.87 -6.10
CA LEU A 205 -6.68 9.34 -6.16
C LEU A 205 -6.78 7.94 -5.55
N HIS A 206 -5.78 7.08 -5.76
CA HIS A 206 -5.70 5.75 -5.16
C HIS A 206 -5.72 5.83 -3.63
N HIS A 207 -4.95 6.74 -3.04
CA HIS A 207 -4.92 6.96 -1.58
C HIS A 207 -6.18 7.68 -1.04
N HIS A 208 -6.96 8.30 -1.91
CA HIS A 208 -8.27 8.85 -1.56
C HIS A 208 -9.38 7.79 -1.54
N ALA A 209 -9.19 6.64 -2.19
CA ALA A 209 -10.20 5.59 -2.24
C ALA A 209 -10.63 5.14 -0.83
N GLY A 210 -11.95 5.07 -0.60
CA GLY A 210 -12.55 4.71 0.70
C GLY A 210 -12.47 5.79 1.76
N SER A 211 -12.02 7.00 1.42
CA SER A 211 -11.95 8.13 2.33
C SER A 211 -13.04 9.18 2.04
N PRO A 212 -13.44 9.97 3.03
CA PRO A 212 -14.36 11.09 2.81
C PRO A 212 -13.80 12.12 1.82
N ALA A 213 -14.67 12.92 1.22
CA ALA A 213 -14.26 14.00 0.34
C ALA A 213 -13.25 14.94 1.04
N GLY A 214 -12.13 15.22 0.38
CA GLY A 214 -11.06 16.08 0.93
C GLY A 214 -10.01 15.37 1.78
N VAL A 215 -10.11 14.06 1.98
CA VAL A 215 -9.14 13.25 2.72
C VAL A 215 -8.31 12.40 1.77
N PHE A 216 -7.01 12.64 1.69
CA PHE A 216 -6.11 11.97 0.76
C PHE A 216 -5.12 11.04 1.49
N ARG A 217 -5.60 10.36 2.52
CA ARG A 217 -4.90 9.30 3.25
C ARG A 217 -5.85 8.13 3.46
N PRO A 218 -5.39 6.89 3.25
CA PRO A 218 -6.19 5.73 3.58
C PRO A 218 -6.47 5.69 5.07
N PRO A 219 -7.63 5.14 5.49
CA PRO A 219 -7.91 4.91 6.90
C PRO A 219 -6.94 3.88 7.50
N LEU A 220 -6.90 3.83 8.83
CA LEU A 220 -6.19 2.81 9.58
C LEU A 220 -7.18 1.78 10.09
N SER A 221 -6.75 0.54 10.23
CA SER A 221 -7.61 -0.50 10.80
C SER A 221 -6.80 -1.56 11.54
N ASN A 222 -7.46 -2.31 12.41
CA ASN A 222 -6.93 -3.49 13.07
C ASN A 222 -7.23 -4.78 12.28
N ILE A 223 -7.36 -4.70 10.96
CA ILE A 223 -7.84 -5.81 10.12
C ILE A 223 -7.01 -7.08 10.27
N VAL A 224 -5.68 -6.97 10.33
CA VAL A 224 -4.80 -8.14 10.46
C VAL A 224 -5.01 -8.82 11.81
N ALA A 225 -5.11 -8.05 12.90
CA ALA A 225 -5.36 -8.60 14.24
C ALA A 225 -6.73 -9.31 14.30
N VAL A 226 -7.77 -8.68 13.75
CA VAL A 226 -9.12 -9.28 13.69
C VAL A 226 -9.12 -10.57 12.90
N LEU A 227 -8.53 -10.59 11.71
CA LEU A 227 -8.46 -11.79 10.86
C LEU A 227 -7.63 -12.90 11.50
N ALA A 228 -6.54 -12.56 12.19
CA ALA A 228 -5.70 -13.54 12.89
C ALA A 228 -6.43 -14.22 14.06
N ALA A 229 -7.40 -13.53 14.68
CA ALA A 229 -8.21 -14.06 15.76
C ALA A 229 -9.45 -14.84 15.28
N LEU A 230 -9.82 -14.77 14.00
CA LEU A 230 -10.97 -15.50 13.46
C LEU A 230 -10.71 -17.02 13.47
N PRO A 231 -11.68 -17.84 13.87
CA PRO A 231 -11.56 -19.30 13.83
C PRO A 231 -11.64 -19.85 12.40
N GLY A 232 -11.22 -21.11 12.24
CA GLY A 232 -11.40 -21.88 10.99
C GLY A 232 -10.21 -21.87 10.03
N VAL A 233 -9.12 -21.18 10.41
CA VAL A 233 -7.86 -21.20 9.66
C VAL A 233 -6.71 -21.53 10.60
N GLU A 234 -5.87 -22.50 10.24
CA GLU A 234 -4.63 -22.80 10.95
C GLU A 234 -3.55 -21.80 10.51
N VAL A 235 -2.91 -21.10 11.45
CA VAL A 235 -1.81 -20.16 11.17
C VAL A 235 -0.55 -20.63 11.91
N ARG A 236 0.49 -20.98 11.16
CA ARG A 236 1.83 -21.23 11.71
C ARG A 236 2.70 -20.00 11.51
N ARG A 237 3.40 -19.57 12.57
CA ARG A 237 4.21 -18.34 12.59
C ARG A 237 5.64 -18.59 13.01
N GLY A 238 6.53 -17.64 12.65
CA GLY A 238 7.94 -17.63 13.02
C GLY A 238 8.83 -18.40 12.06
N GLY A 239 10.11 -18.51 12.37
CA GLY A 239 11.13 -19.10 11.48
C GLY A 239 10.84 -20.54 11.06
N GLY A 240 10.15 -21.32 11.89
CA GLY A 240 9.71 -22.67 11.55
C GLY A 240 8.60 -22.75 10.48
N ALA A 241 7.94 -21.62 10.17
CA ALA A 241 6.92 -21.51 9.14
C ALA A 241 7.42 -20.80 7.86
N GLN A 242 8.71 -20.49 7.78
CA GLN A 242 9.30 -19.89 6.60
C GLN A 242 9.28 -20.87 5.42
N VAL A 243 8.59 -20.49 4.34
CA VAL A 243 8.60 -21.24 3.09
C VAL A 243 9.91 -20.96 2.35
N ALA A 244 10.67 -22.02 2.10
CA ALA A 244 11.91 -21.94 1.33
C ALA A 244 11.67 -22.17 -0.16
N ARG A 245 10.67 -23.01 -0.52
CA ARG A 245 10.42 -23.38 -1.91
C ARG A 245 8.98 -23.85 -2.12
N ILE A 246 8.43 -23.60 -3.30
CA ILE A 246 7.18 -24.17 -3.79
C ILE A 246 7.51 -25.45 -4.57
N SER A 247 6.92 -26.56 -4.18
CA SER A 247 7.09 -27.84 -4.88
C SER A 247 6.24 -27.91 -6.13
N VAL A 248 6.86 -28.28 -7.25
CA VAL A 248 6.18 -28.45 -8.54
C VAL A 248 6.43 -29.86 -9.05
N ALA A 249 5.37 -30.56 -9.46
CA ALA A 249 5.45 -31.86 -10.11
C ALA A 249 4.52 -31.89 -11.34
N ASN A 250 5.00 -32.41 -12.45
CA ASN A 250 4.27 -32.46 -13.72
C ASN A 250 3.75 -31.06 -14.15
N GLY A 251 4.54 -30.01 -13.92
CA GLY A 251 4.19 -28.63 -14.27
C GLY A 251 3.13 -27.99 -13.36
N ARG A 252 2.76 -28.60 -12.23
CA ARG A 252 1.73 -28.12 -11.30
C ARG A 252 2.29 -27.94 -9.89
N ALA A 253 1.91 -26.91 -9.18
CA ALA A 253 2.23 -26.75 -7.77
C ALA A 253 1.53 -27.85 -6.93
N THR A 254 2.31 -28.50 -6.05
CA THR A 254 1.86 -29.65 -5.25
C THR A 254 2.05 -29.47 -3.75
N GLY A 255 2.69 -28.40 -3.31
CA GLY A 255 2.96 -28.10 -1.92
C GLY A 255 4.06 -27.07 -1.73
N VAL A 256 4.59 -27.01 -0.53
CA VAL A 256 5.72 -26.18 -0.16
C VAL A 256 6.73 -26.96 0.65
N VAL A 257 7.99 -26.51 0.63
CA VAL A 257 9.06 -26.97 1.52
C VAL A 257 9.42 -25.81 2.44
N LEU A 258 9.42 -26.05 3.74
CA LEU A 258 9.82 -25.08 4.74
C LEU A 258 11.36 -24.98 4.84
N ALA A 259 11.88 -23.93 5.45
CA ALA A 259 13.31 -23.77 5.72
C ALA A 259 13.87 -24.89 6.62
N SER A 260 13.01 -25.55 7.42
CA SER A 260 13.34 -26.73 8.22
C SER A 260 13.54 -28.02 7.40
N GLY A 261 13.15 -28.03 6.11
CA GLY A 261 13.07 -29.22 5.27
C GLY A 261 11.71 -29.94 5.35
N GLU A 262 10.77 -29.52 6.18
CA GLU A 262 9.42 -30.10 6.23
C GLU A 262 8.69 -29.84 4.90
N GLU A 263 8.13 -30.92 4.32
CA GLU A 263 7.30 -30.85 3.12
C GLU A 263 5.82 -30.85 3.50
N ILE A 264 5.07 -29.87 3.02
CA ILE A 264 3.62 -29.78 3.24
C ILE A 264 2.93 -29.79 1.87
N ARG A 265 2.08 -30.79 1.64
CA ARG A 265 1.35 -30.96 0.38
C ARG A 265 0.01 -30.23 0.41
N ALA A 266 -0.34 -29.61 -0.73
CA ALA A 266 -1.67 -29.06 -1.00
C ALA A 266 -1.87 -28.91 -2.51
N SER A 267 -3.11 -28.95 -2.96
CA SER A 267 -3.45 -28.77 -4.39
C SER A 267 -3.54 -27.30 -4.81
N VAL A 268 -3.62 -26.38 -3.84
CA VAL A 268 -3.72 -24.94 -4.04
C VAL A 268 -2.65 -24.24 -3.18
N ILE A 269 -1.85 -23.40 -3.81
CA ILE A 269 -0.87 -22.54 -3.16
C ILE A 269 -1.23 -21.10 -3.51
N ALA A 270 -1.57 -20.26 -2.53
CA ALA A 270 -1.84 -18.85 -2.72
C ALA A 270 -0.77 -18.03 -2.01
N SER A 271 0.03 -17.30 -2.76
CA SER A 271 1.09 -16.45 -2.19
C SER A 271 0.63 -15.01 -2.04
N SER A 272 0.71 -14.48 -0.82
CA SER A 272 0.55 -13.06 -0.54
C SER A 272 1.88 -12.30 -0.51
N ALA A 273 3.01 -12.97 -0.67
CA ALA A 273 4.30 -12.34 -0.92
C ALA A 273 4.28 -11.61 -2.28
N ASP A 274 5.26 -10.74 -2.51
CA ASP A 274 5.33 -10.04 -3.78
C ASP A 274 5.61 -10.99 -4.96
N PRO A 275 5.28 -10.58 -6.20
CA PRO A 275 5.43 -11.44 -7.37
C PRO A 275 6.87 -11.87 -7.65
N ARG A 276 7.87 -11.00 -7.42
CA ARG A 276 9.27 -11.35 -7.63
C ARG A 276 9.74 -12.37 -6.59
N ALA A 277 9.43 -12.14 -5.32
CA ALA A 277 9.74 -13.09 -4.25
C ALA A 277 9.06 -14.45 -4.50
N THR A 278 7.80 -14.47 -4.89
CA THR A 278 7.05 -15.71 -5.17
C THR A 278 7.58 -16.45 -6.37
N LEU A 279 7.69 -15.77 -7.51
CA LEU A 279 7.92 -16.42 -8.81
C LEU A 279 9.40 -16.63 -9.13
N LEU A 280 10.29 -15.77 -8.61
CA LEU A 280 11.73 -15.89 -8.82
C LEU A 280 12.49 -16.37 -7.58
N GLY A 281 11.89 -16.23 -6.38
CA GLY A 281 12.51 -16.63 -5.13
C GLY A 281 12.05 -18.01 -4.63
N LEU A 282 10.75 -18.33 -4.73
CA LEU A 282 10.20 -19.58 -4.20
C LEU A 282 10.01 -20.69 -5.24
N LEU A 283 10.06 -20.39 -6.54
CA LEU A 283 10.08 -21.38 -7.61
C LEU A 283 11.51 -21.70 -8.04
N GLU A 284 11.76 -22.96 -8.35
CA GLU A 284 13.02 -23.34 -9.00
C GLU A 284 13.09 -22.77 -10.43
N PRO A 285 14.27 -22.33 -10.89
CA PRO A 285 14.48 -21.95 -12.28
C PRO A 285 14.04 -23.06 -13.23
N GLY A 286 13.43 -22.67 -14.34
CA GLY A 286 12.98 -23.63 -15.38
C GLY A 286 11.47 -23.93 -15.36
N TRP A 287 10.72 -23.61 -14.31
CA TRP A 287 9.26 -23.71 -14.32
C TRP A 287 8.54 -22.54 -14.99
N LEU A 288 9.25 -21.44 -15.25
CA LEU A 288 8.72 -20.25 -15.92
C LEU A 288 9.34 -20.10 -17.30
N ASP A 289 8.53 -19.72 -18.26
CA ASP A 289 9.02 -19.27 -19.55
C ASP A 289 10.00 -18.11 -19.39
N PRO A 290 11.13 -18.08 -20.13
CA PRO A 290 12.14 -17.03 -19.98
C PRO A 290 11.62 -15.61 -20.23
N GLU A 291 10.64 -15.41 -21.12
CA GLU A 291 10.03 -14.12 -21.40
C GLU A 291 9.18 -13.67 -20.20
N PHE A 292 8.37 -14.56 -19.67
CA PHE A 292 7.59 -14.31 -18.46
C PHE A 292 8.49 -14.01 -17.24
N ALA A 293 9.54 -14.81 -17.02
CA ALA A 293 10.52 -14.59 -15.95
C ALA A 293 11.19 -13.22 -16.06
N ARG A 294 11.53 -12.78 -17.28
CA ARG A 294 12.08 -11.45 -17.55
C ARG A 294 11.06 -10.35 -17.24
N ALA A 295 9.79 -10.54 -17.61
CA ALA A 295 8.72 -9.60 -17.28
C ALA A 295 8.54 -9.45 -15.76
N VAL A 296 8.55 -10.57 -15.02
CA VAL A 296 8.50 -10.56 -13.54
C VAL A 296 9.73 -9.85 -12.94
N HIS A 297 10.94 -10.12 -13.47
CA HIS A 297 12.16 -9.44 -13.00
C HIS A 297 12.10 -7.92 -13.21
N SER A 298 11.41 -7.47 -14.28
CA SER A 298 11.26 -6.06 -14.62
C SER A 298 10.21 -5.32 -13.78
N ILE A 299 9.47 -6.01 -12.91
CA ILE A 299 8.53 -5.36 -11.97
C ILE A 299 9.32 -4.40 -11.07
N LYS A 300 8.90 -3.15 -11.06
CA LYS A 300 9.50 -2.10 -10.21
C LYS A 300 9.01 -2.28 -8.78
N CYS A 301 9.90 -2.73 -7.90
CA CYS A 301 9.64 -2.92 -6.45
C CYS A 301 10.51 -2.00 -5.58
N ARG A 302 10.91 -0.84 -6.10
CA ARG A 302 11.88 0.03 -5.45
C ARG A 302 11.33 0.65 -4.18
N GLY A 303 11.81 0.21 -3.01
CA GLY A 303 11.46 0.77 -1.72
C GLY A 303 12.16 2.11 -1.50
N VAL A 304 11.39 3.07 -1.00
CA VAL A 304 11.85 4.45 -0.74
C VAL A 304 11.35 5.00 0.59
N VAL A 305 10.86 4.13 1.47
CA VAL A 305 10.28 4.53 2.74
C VAL A 305 11.10 3.97 3.89
N GLY A 306 11.66 4.88 4.71
CA GLY A 306 12.13 4.54 6.04
C GLY A 306 11.01 4.71 7.08
N ARG A 307 11.09 3.94 8.16
CA ARG A 307 10.24 4.10 9.33
C ARG A 307 11.11 4.40 10.54
N VAL A 308 10.75 5.44 11.28
CA VAL A 308 11.41 5.75 12.55
C VAL A 308 10.38 5.71 13.66
N LEU A 309 10.60 4.86 14.64
CA LEU A 309 9.79 4.75 15.84
C LEU A 309 10.54 5.41 16.98
N LEU A 310 9.97 6.49 17.54
CA LEU A 310 10.51 7.19 18.68
C LEU A 310 9.70 6.85 19.93
N THR A 311 10.36 6.47 21.01
CA THR A 311 9.75 6.40 22.34
C THR A 311 9.91 7.76 23.03
N VAL A 312 8.80 8.29 23.56
CA VAL A 312 8.80 9.61 24.18
C VAL A 312 8.34 9.54 25.64
N ALA A 313 9.10 10.19 26.54
CA ALA A 313 8.79 10.22 27.96
C ALA A 313 7.70 11.26 28.34
N ARG A 314 7.35 12.17 27.41
CA ARG A 314 6.38 13.24 27.58
C ARG A 314 5.76 13.64 26.24
N ASP A 315 4.71 14.45 26.28
CA ASP A 315 4.02 14.93 25.08
C ASP A 315 5.02 15.66 24.15
N PRO A 316 5.17 15.20 22.89
CA PRO A 316 6.03 15.85 21.90
C PRO A 316 5.47 17.16 21.34
N GLY A 317 4.27 17.59 21.76
CA GLY A 317 3.61 18.81 21.32
C GLY A 317 2.82 18.68 20.03
N PHE A 318 2.55 17.47 19.56
CA PHE A 318 1.70 17.21 18.39
C PHE A 318 1.08 15.81 18.42
N ARG A 319 -0.07 15.67 17.76
CA ARG A 319 -0.69 14.36 17.45
C ARG A 319 -0.32 13.91 16.03
N SER A 320 -0.27 14.84 15.10
CA SER A 320 0.16 14.63 13.71
C SER A 320 1.02 15.82 13.29
N LEU A 321 2.09 15.56 12.56
CA LEU A 321 2.97 16.60 12.03
C LEU A 321 3.59 16.12 10.71
N ALA A 322 3.39 16.88 9.63
CA ALA A 322 4.05 16.65 8.35
C ALA A 322 4.99 17.82 8.02
N VAL A 323 6.18 17.48 7.55
CA VAL A 323 7.17 18.45 7.09
C VAL A 323 7.24 18.39 5.57
N ALA A 324 6.49 19.28 4.92
CA ALA A 324 6.38 19.41 3.46
C ALA A 324 6.01 20.86 3.10
N PRO A 325 6.95 21.81 3.09
CA PRO A 325 6.63 23.22 2.88
C PRO A 325 6.21 23.55 1.44
N SER A 326 6.61 22.75 0.45
CA SER A 326 6.27 22.97 -0.97
C SER A 326 6.39 21.70 -1.80
N LEU A 327 5.81 21.68 -3.02
CA LEU A 327 6.03 20.60 -4.00
C LEU A 327 7.51 20.51 -4.41
N GLU A 328 8.18 21.64 -4.49
CA GLU A 328 9.62 21.69 -4.80
C GLU A 328 10.47 21.00 -3.74
N TYR A 329 10.08 21.11 -2.45
CA TYR A 329 10.72 20.38 -1.37
C TYR A 329 10.64 18.86 -1.56
N LEU A 330 9.46 18.36 -1.97
CA LEU A 330 9.25 16.94 -2.28
C LEU A 330 10.07 16.52 -3.50
N GLU A 331 10.15 17.35 -4.53
CA GLU A 331 10.91 17.05 -5.75
C GLU A 331 12.40 16.96 -5.46
N ARG A 332 12.97 17.88 -4.68
CA ARG A 332 14.39 17.85 -4.29
C ARG A 332 14.72 16.62 -3.43
N ALA A 333 13.84 16.27 -2.49
CA ALA A 333 14.02 15.06 -1.69
C ALA A 333 14.01 13.79 -2.56
N TYR A 334 13.18 13.77 -3.59
CA TYR A 334 13.16 12.70 -4.60
C TYR A 334 14.45 12.66 -5.41
N ASP A 335 14.94 13.83 -5.87
CA ASP A 335 16.17 13.91 -6.67
C ASP A 335 17.38 13.35 -5.91
N ASP A 336 17.55 13.69 -4.63
CA ASP A 336 18.57 13.08 -3.79
C ASP A 336 18.45 11.55 -3.75
N ALA A 337 17.25 11.03 -3.45
CA ALA A 337 17.00 9.60 -3.34
C ALA A 337 17.16 8.86 -4.67
N LYS A 338 16.87 9.49 -5.80
CA LYS A 338 17.08 8.96 -7.14
C LYS A 338 18.54 8.59 -7.38
N TYR A 339 19.47 9.35 -6.82
CA TYR A 339 20.89 9.12 -6.90
C TYR A 339 21.48 8.34 -5.70
N GLY A 340 20.62 7.75 -4.87
CA GLY A 340 21.06 6.94 -3.72
C GLY A 340 21.56 7.78 -2.54
N VAL A 341 21.15 9.04 -2.45
CA VAL A 341 21.51 9.96 -1.34
C VAL A 341 20.30 10.14 -0.43
N VAL A 342 20.52 10.07 0.87
CA VAL A 342 19.50 10.47 1.85
C VAL A 342 19.41 11.99 1.84
N SER A 343 18.24 12.53 1.49
CA SER A 343 18.05 13.98 1.49
C SER A 343 18.24 14.57 2.89
N ARG A 344 18.87 15.73 2.97
CA ARG A 344 18.91 16.52 4.21
C ARG A 344 17.55 17.13 4.57
N GLN A 345 16.62 17.14 3.60
CA GLN A 345 15.25 17.64 3.73
C GLN A 345 14.24 16.58 3.29
N PRO A 346 14.15 15.44 4.00
CA PRO A 346 13.23 14.38 3.64
C PRO A 346 11.78 14.79 3.92
N TYR A 347 10.82 14.26 3.16
CA TYR A 347 9.43 14.34 3.55
C TYR A 347 9.20 13.47 4.79
N LEU A 348 8.64 14.08 5.83
CA LEU A 348 8.31 13.41 7.09
C LEU A 348 6.81 13.52 7.36
N GLU A 349 6.21 12.41 7.77
CA GLU A 349 4.86 12.38 8.34
C GLU A 349 4.90 11.63 9.66
N ALA A 350 4.75 12.36 10.77
CA ALA A 350 4.84 11.84 12.12
C ALA A 350 3.47 11.78 12.78
N ARG A 351 3.21 10.73 13.57
CA ARG A 351 2.00 10.57 14.37
C ARG A 351 2.34 10.06 15.76
N THR A 352 1.76 10.71 16.77
CA THR A 352 1.91 10.34 18.17
C THR A 352 0.78 9.43 18.60
N GLU A 353 1.13 8.27 19.15
CA GLU A 353 0.19 7.29 19.68
C GLU A 353 0.83 6.53 20.85
N ASN A 354 0.13 6.41 21.96
CA ASN A 354 0.53 5.60 23.12
C ASN A 354 1.97 5.79 23.59
N GLY A 355 2.45 7.04 23.70
CA GLY A 355 3.83 7.34 24.14
C GLY A 355 4.90 7.06 23.09
N ARG A 356 4.50 6.84 21.84
CA ARG A 356 5.39 6.64 20.72
C ARG A 356 5.09 7.63 19.60
N VAL A 357 6.11 7.98 18.82
CA VAL A 357 5.96 8.75 17.59
C VAL A 357 6.40 7.87 16.42
N LEU A 358 5.43 7.51 15.59
CA LEU A 358 5.70 6.79 14.34
C LEU A 358 5.98 7.83 13.24
N VAL A 359 7.13 7.72 12.60
CA VAL A 359 7.52 8.62 11.52
C VAL A 359 7.70 7.85 10.22
N HIS A 360 6.88 8.20 9.23
CA HIS A 360 7.10 7.85 7.84
C HIS A 360 8.13 8.80 7.25
N VAL A 361 9.21 8.26 6.71
CA VAL A 361 10.29 9.00 6.05
C VAL A 361 10.28 8.62 4.59
N GLN A 362 9.75 9.47 3.74
CA GLN A 362 9.73 9.25 2.28
C GLN A 362 11.08 9.61 1.67
N TYR A 363 11.45 8.90 0.63
CA TYR A 363 12.68 9.08 -0.14
C TYR A 363 13.97 8.66 0.59
N VAL A 364 13.87 7.60 1.38
CA VAL A 364 15.04 6.88 1.89
C VAL A 364 15.46 5.83 0.87
N PRO A 365 16.67 5.89 0.28
CA PRO A 365 17.10 4.92 -0.73
C PRO A 365 17.24 3.50 -0.16
N TYR A 366 16.85 2.49 -0.95
CA TYR A 366 17.14 1.09 -0.63
C TYR A 366 18.66 0.81 -0.67
N ALA A 367 19.31 1.28 -1.73
CA ALA A 367 20.76 1.22 -1.90
C ALA A 367 21.34 2.64 -1.89
N LEU A 368 22.38 2.85 -1.11
CA LEU A 368 23.11 4.11 -1.04
C LEU A 368 24.18 4.18 -2.14
N ALA A 369 24.44 5.37 -2.65
CA ALA A 369 25.42 5.60 -3.70
C ALA A 369 26.87 5.30 -3.22
N ASP A 370 27.14 5.51 -1.94
CA ASP A 370 28.48 5.46 -1.32
C ASP A 370 28.63 4.26 -0.35
N GLY A 371 28.01 3.15 -0.62
CA GLY A 371 28.12 1.90 0.15
C GLY A 371 26.78 1.39 0.66
N GLY A 372 26.81 0.60 1.75
CA GLY A 372 25.62 -0.02 2.33
C GLY A 372 25.07 0.69 3.57
N TRP A 373 23.90 0.30 4.01
CA TRP A 373 23.36 0.70 5.29
C TRP A 373 24.09 0.01 6.43
N ASP A 374 24.71 0.80 7.31
CA ASP A 374 25.32 0.39 8.57
C ASP A 374 24.65 1.09 9.77
N ASP A 375 25.07 0.76 10.97
CA ASP A 375 24.47 1.33 12.18
C ASP A 375 24.75 2.83 12.34
N ALA A 376 25.88 3.33 11.83
CA ALA A 376 26.19 4.76 11.86
C ALA A 376 25.23 5.55 10.96
N ARG A 377 24.97 5.06 9.76
CA ARG A 377 24.03 5.67 8.80
C ARG A 377 22.58 5.58 9.28
N ARG A 378 22.18 4.47 9.93
CA ARG A 378 20.86 4.36 10.57
C ARG A 378 20.72 5.39 11.69
N ARG A 379 21.73 5.53 12.54
CA ARG A 379 21.72 6.56 13.60
C ARG A 379 21.63 7.96 13.00
N ALA A 380 22.42 8.27 11.98
CA ALA A 380 22.38 9.57 11.29
C ALA A 380 21.02 9.88 10.70
N LEU A 381 20.34 8.89 10.10
CA LEU A 381 18.95 9.06 9.62
C LEU A 381 18.00 9.36 10.79
N GLY A 382 18.12 8.65 11.90
CA GLY A 382 17.31 8.90 13.10
C GLY A 382 17.56 10.30 13.70
N ASP A 383 18.82 10.74 13.76
CA ASP A 383 19.21 12.09 14.22
C ASP A 383 18.58 13.17 13.33
N LEU A 384 18.71 13.02 12.01
CA LEU A 384 18.12 13.91 11.01
C LEU A 384 16.59 14.02 11.18
N VAL A 385 15.90 12.90 11.38
CA VAL A 385 14.44 12.88 11.55
C VAL A 385 14.03 13.66 12.81
N VAL A 386 14.71 13.42 13.95
CA VAL A 386 14.43 14.13 15.19
C VAL A 386 14.74 15.63 15.03
N GLU A 387 15.86 15.99 14.42
CA GLU A 387 16.26 17.38 14.15
C GLU A 387 15.19 18.10 13.32
N ARG A 388 14.79 17.52 12.18
CA ARG A 388 13.79 18.14 11.28
C ARG A 388 12.41 18.30 11.93
N LEU A 389 11.97 17.30 12.71
CA LEU A 389 10.70 17.43 13.43
C LEU A 389 10.77 18.45 14.58
N ALA A 390 11.91 18.52 15.29
CA ALA A 390 12.10 19.45 16.40
C ALA A 390 12.12 20.92 15.96
N GLU A 391 12.46 21.22 14.70
CA GLU A 391 12.32 22.58 14.13
C GLU A 391 10.88 23.11 14.19
N HIS A 392 9.90 22.20 14.11
CA HIS A 392 8.47 22.51 14.11
C HIS A 392 7.74 22.08 15.40
N ALA A 393 8.41 21.28 16.23
CA ALA A 393 7.92 20.79 17.52
C ALA A 393 9.09 20.69 18.51
N PRO A 394 9.59 21.81 19.09
CA PRO A 394 10.79 21.83 19.93
C PRO A 394 10.72 20.90 21.14
N ALA A 395 9.53 20.63 21.66
CA ALA A 395 9.32 19.70 22.77
C ALA A 395 9.76 18.26 22.45
N LEU A 396 9.73 17.84 21.17
CA LEU A 396 10.13 16.51 20.74
C LEU A 396 11.60 16.21 21.06
N GLY A 397 12.52 17.14 20.75
CA GLY A 397 13.95 16.94 20.95
C GLY A 397 14.34 16.55 22.37
N GLN A 398 13.56 17.02 23.37
CA GLN A 398 13.75 16.70 24.79
C GLN A 398 12.87 15.54 25.28
N ALA A 399 11.90 15.10 24.49
CA ALA A 399 10.95 14.05 24.86
C ALA A 399 11.45 12.65 24.47
N VAL A 400 12.28 12.55 23.42
CA VAL A 400 12.78 11.27 22.88
C VAL A 400 13.72 10.59 23.86
N THR A 401 13.42 9.34 24.21
CA THR A 401 14.26 8.51 25.12
C THR A 401 14.88 7.34 24.39
N ASP A 402 14.24 6.84 23.32
CA ASP A 402 14.74 5.73 22.51
C ASP A 402 14.23 5.84 21.08
N ARG A 403 14.89 5.16 20.15
CA ARG A 403 14.50 5.13 18.74
C ARG A 403 14.88 3.84 18.04
N GLU A 404 13.98 3.38 17.19
CA GLU A 404 14.24 2.34 16.21
C GLU A 404 14.15 2.93 14.81
N VAL A 405 15.13 2.64 13.95
CA VAL A 405 15.19 3.10 12.56
C VAL A 405 15.17 1.90 11.64
N LEU A 406 14.17 1.84 10.77
CA LEU A 406 14.03 0.82 9.73
C LEU A 406 14.17 1.47 8.37
N THR A 407 15.24 1.11 7.66
CA THR A 407 15.45 1.52 6.27
C THR A 407 14.69 0.60 5.31
N PRO A 408 14.54 0.94 4.02
CA PRO A 408 13.99 -0.01 3.05
C PRO A 408 14.76 -1.33 3.00
N ARG A 409 16.09 -1.31 3.28
CA ARG A 409 16.90 -2.52 3.37
C ARG A 409 16.48 -3.39 4.55
N ASP A 410 16.23 -2.78 5.71
CA ASP A 410 15.78 -3.52 6.89
C ASP A 410 14.38 -4.11 6.68
N LEU A 411 13.48 -3.38 5.98
CA LEU A 411 12.17 -3.90 5.61
C LEU A 411 12.28 -5.09 4.64
N ALA A 412 13.22 -5.05 3.70
CA ALA A 412 13.50 -6.18 2.82
C ALA A 412 13.95 -7.41 3.62
N ASP A 413 14.94 -7.22 4.49
CA ASP A 413 15.56 -8.31 5.23
C ASP A 413 14.63 -8.89 6.33
N ARG A 414 13.83 -8.05 7.02
CA ARG A 414 12.95 -8.48 8.11
C ARG A 414 11.57 -8.95 7.63
N GLU A 415 11.00 -8.30 6.62
CA GLU A 415 9.64 -8.55 6.16
C GLU A 415 9.57 -9.38 4.86
N GLY A 416 10.72 -9.68 4.23
CA GLY A 416 10.80 -10.40 2.96
C GLY A 416 10.26 -9.61 1.77
N LEU A 417 10.28 -8.27 1.85
CA LEU A 417 9.77 -7.40 0.80
C LEU A 417 10.86 -7.16 -0.26
N THR A 418 10.58 -7.44 -1.52
CA THR A 418 11.54 -7.14 -2.59
C THR A 418 11.89 -5.65 -2.58
N GLU A 419 13.20 -5.37 -2.42
CA GLU A 419 13.76 -4.01 -2.30
C GLU A 419 13.07 -3.14 -1.23
N GLY A 420 12.38 -3.74 -0.24
CA GLY A 420 11.69 -3.03 0.84
C GLY A 420 10.41 -2.31 0.44
N ASN A 421 9.79 -2.67 -0.70
CA ASN A 421 8.56 -2.04 -1.15
C ASN A 421 7.31 -2.64 -0.48
N ALA A 422 6.69 -1.90 0.45
CA ALA A 422 5.52 -2.33 1.20
C ALA A 422 4.26 -2.55 0.34
N TYR A 423 4.23 -2.04 -0.89
CA TYR A 423 3.11 -2.24 -1.82
C TYR A 423 3.31 -3.42 -2.78
N HIS A 424 4.42 -4.18 -2.62
CA HIS A 424 4.78 -5.35 -3.41
C HIS A 424 5.00 -5.08 -4.91
N ALA A 425 4.92 -3.87 -5.34
CA ALA A 425 5.31 -3.22 -6.59
C ALA A 425 4.84 -1.77 -6.54
N GLU A 426 5.53 -0.89 -7.24
CA GLU A 426 5.14 0.52 -7.34
C GLU A 426 3.78 0.69 -8.02
N LEU A 427 3.04 1.75 -7.67
CA LEU A 427 1.75 2.11 -8.28
C LEU A 427 1.95 3.02 -9.51
N THR A 428 2.88 2.67 -10.39
CA THR A 428 3.06 3.36 -11.66
C THR A 428 2.02 2.91 -12.69
N LEU A 429 1.65 3.76 -13.64
CA LEU A 429 0.58 3.46 -14.62
C LEU A 429 0.84 2.20 -15.43
N ASP A 430 2.10 1.85 -15.66
CA ASP A 430 2.53 0.62 -16.31
C ASP A 430 2.48 -0.62 -15.40
N GLN A 431 2.09 -0.47 -14.13
CA GLN A 431 2.02 -1.53 -13.13
C GLN A 431 0.71 -1.56 -12.34
N VAL A 432 -0.38 -1.04 -12.88
CA VAL A 432 -1.69 -1.03 -12.23
C VAL A 432 -2.76 -1.70 -13.12
N LEU A 433 -3.91 -2.00 -12.54
CA LEU A 433 -5.04 -2.63 -13.20
C LEU A 433 -4.65 -3.95 -13.91
N PHE A 434 -4.90 -4.04 -15.22
CA PHE A 434 -4.62 -5.23 -16.03
C PHE A 434 -3.11 -5.43 -16.34
N MET A 435 -2.29 -4.44 -16.01
CA MET A 435 -0.82 -4.55 -16.12
C MET A 435 -0.18 -5.19 -14.89
N ARG A 436 -0.94 -5.43 -13.80
CA ARG A 436 -0.43 -5.90 -12.52
C ARG A 436 -0.80 -7.37 -12.27
N PRO A 437 0.13 -8.30 -11.94
CA PRO A 437 1.58 -8.09 -11.76
C PRO A 437 2.35 -7.94 -13.08
N VAL A 438 1.90 -8.59 -14.14
CA VAL A 438 2.44 -8.56 -15.51
C VAL A 438 1.27 -8.59 -16.49
N PRO A 439 1.34 -7.91 -17.64
CA PRO A 439 0.31 -7.99 -18.68
C PRO A 439 -0.04 -9.44 -19.04
N GLY A 440 -1.33 -9.71 -19.24
CA GLY A 440 -1.85 -11.06 -19.49
C GLY A 440 -2.03 -11.95 -18.26
N TRP A 441 -1.50 -11.56 -17.08
CA TRP A 441 -1.54 -12.36 -15.85
C TRP A 441 -2.20 -11.63 -14.67
N SER A 442 -3.08 -10.70 -14.94
CA SER A 442 -3.73 -9.85 -13.93
C SER A 442 -4.81 -10.55 -13.10
N ARG A 443 -5.12 -11.83 -13.41
CA ARG A 443 -6.22 -12.60 -12.81
C ARG A 443 -5.79 -13.55 -11.71
N TYR A 444 -4.79 -13.18 -10.92
CA TYR A 444 -4.29 -13.93 -9.75
C TYR A 444 -3.64 -15.27 -10.09
N ARG A 445 -3.76 -15.77 -11.30
CA ARG A 445 -3.12 -16.99 -11.79
C ARG A 445 -1.63 -16.78 -12.05
N THR A 446 -0.91 -17.88 -12.10
CA THR A 446 0.47 -17.93 -12.61
C THR A 446 0.59 -18.96 -13.73
N PRO A 447 1.70 -18.97 -14.49
CA PRO A 447 1.97 -20.03 -15.46
C PRO A 447 2.03 -21.43 -14.85
N VAL A 448 2.24 -21.55 -13.55
CA VAL A 448 2.25 -22.82 -12.82
C VAL A 448 0.86 -23.10 -12.26
N PRO A 449 0.06 -24.01 -12.84
CA PRO A 449 -1.25 -24.37 -12.34
C PRO A 449 -1.21 -24.75 -10.86
N GLY A 450 -2.21 -24.33 -10.08
CA GLY A 450 -2.27 -24.54 -8.64
C GLY A 450 -1.52 -23.49 -7.82
N LEU A 451 -0.74 -22.60 -8.45
CA LEU A 451 -0.10 -21.46 -7.81
C LEU A 451 -0.82 -20.14 -8.17
N TYR A 452 -1.15 -19.36 -7.15
CA TYR A 452 -1.88 -18.11 -7.29
C TYR A 452 -1.17 -16.98 -6.52
N LEU A 453 -1.35 -15.74 -6.98
CA LEU A 453 -0.92 -14.54 -6.28
C LEU A 453 -2.14 -13.87 -5.61
N CYS A 454 -2.09 -13.65 -4.31
CA CYS A 454 -3.19 -13.04 -3.57
C CYS A 454 -2.77 -11.79 -2.76
N GLY A 455 -1.50 -11.36 -2.89
CA GLY A 455 -0.93 -10.20 -2.19
C GLY A 455 -1.13 -8.88 -2.92
N SER A 456 -0.58 -7.81 -2.34
CA SER A 456 -0.62 -6.45 -2.90
C SER A 456 0.10 -6.31 -4.24
N GLY A 457 0.94 -7.28 -4.62
CA GLY A 457 1.53 -7.39 -5.96
C GLY A 457 0.54 -7.72 -7.07
N ALA A 458 -0.68 -8.17 -6.75
CA ALA A 458 -1.78 -8.37 -7.68
C ALA A 458 -2.77 -7.19 -7.62
N HIS A 459 -3.71 -7.12 -8.58
CA HIS A 459 -4.80 -6.13 -8.57
C HIS A 459 -5.63 -6.22 -7.26
N PRO A 460 -6.03 -5.11 -6.63
CA PRO A 460 -5.89 -3.70 -7.06
C PRO A 460 -4.57 -3.02 -6.67
N GLY A 461 -3.71 -3.65 -5.88
CA GLY A 461 -2.46 -3.06 -5.44
C GLY A 461 -2.40 -2.78 -3.94
N GLY A 462 -1.28 -2.20 -3.49
CA GLY A 462 -1.06 -1.79 -2.10
C GLY A 462 -2.03 -0.70 -1.64
N GLY A 463 -2.22 -0.56 -0.33
CA GLY A 463 -3.16 0.42 0.23
C GLY A 463 -4.64 0.01 0.19
N ILE A 464 -4.99 -1.13 -0.45
CA ILE A 464 -6.36 -1.68 -0.50
C ILE A 464 -6.37 -3.03 0.23
N ALA A 465 -6.70 -3.00 1.51
CA ALA A 465 -6.56 -4.13 2.41
C ALA A 465 -7.58 -5.24 2.15
N GLY A 466 -7.09 -6.46 1.90
CA GLY A 466 -7.89 -7.66 1.72
C GLY A 466 -8.55 -7.82 0.34
N ALA A 467 -8.51 -6.81 -0.53
CA ALA A 467 -9.17 -6.89 -1.84
C ALA A 467 -8.55 -7.95 -2.75
N ALA A 468 -7.23 -7.93 -2.92
CA ALA A 468 -6.51 -8.90 -3.73
C ALA A 468 -6.74 -10.34 -3.22
N GLY A 469 -6.67 -10.54 -1.90
CA GLY A 469 -6.93 -11.82 -1.26
C GLY A 469 -8.34 -12.35 -1.54
N ARG A 470 -9.35 -11.49 -1.39
CA ARG A 470 -10.76 -11.83 -1.67
C ARG A 470 -10.98 -12.22 -3.14
N LEU A 471 -10.44 -11.45 -4.06
CA LEU A 471 -10.62 -11.67 -5.49
C LEU A 471 -9.85 -12.92 -5.96
N ALA A 472 -8.63 -13.15 -5.45
CA ALA A 472 -7.84 -14.35 -5.70
C ALA A 472 -8.56 -15.61 -5.19
N ALA A 473 -9.07 -15.61 -3.95
CA ALA A 473 -9.79 -16.75 -3.41
C ALA A 473 -11.04 -17.08 -4.23
N ARG A 474 -11.78 -16.08 -4.71
CA ARG A 474 -12.92 -16.29 -5.60
C ARG A 474 -12.53 -16.88 -6.95
N GLN A 475 -11.37 -16.49 -7.49
CA GLN A 475 -10.82 -17.08 -8.70
C GLN A 475 -10.45 -18.56 -8.48
N ILE A 476 -9.76 -18.86 -7.37
CA ILE A 476 -9.41 -20.23 -6.97
C ILE A 476 -10.65 -21.11 -6.86
N LEU A 477 -11.69 -20.64 -6.16
CA LEU A 477 -12.92 -21.40 -5.97
C LEU A 477 -13.65 -21.69 -7.28
N LYS A 478 -13.63 -20.80 -8.26
CA LYS A 478 -14.19 -21.06 -9.60
C LYS A 478 -13.46 -22.18 -10.33
N GLU A 479 -12.13 -22.26 -10.20
CA GLU A 479 -11.32 -23.25 -10.90
C GLU A 479 -11.33 -24.63 -10.25
N VAL A 480 -11.48 -24.68 -8.91
CA VAL A 480 -11.51 -25.95 -8.16
C VAL A 480 -12.90 -26.56 -8.16
N ALA A 481 -13.96 -25.78 -8.50
CA ALA A 481 -15.34 -26.27 -8.60
C ALA A 481 -15.72 -26.75 -10.01
N GLY A 482 -14.95 -26.45 -11.04
CA GLY A 482 -15.11 -26.92 -12.41
C GLY A 482 -14.09 -28.01 -12.76
#